data_01d9dfb0e3d26368da8ea30d361a86bf
#
_entry.id   01d9dfb0e3d26368da8ea30d361a86bf
#
_cell.length_a   1.000
_cell.length_b   1.000
_cell.length_c   1.000
_cell.angle_alpha   90.00
_cell.angle_beta   90.00
_cell.angle_gamma   90.00
#
_symmetry.space_group_name_H-M   'P 1'
#
loop_
_entity.id
_entity.type
_entity.pdbx_description
1 polymer ?
#
loop_
_entity_poly.entity_id
_entity_poly.type
_entity_poly.pdbx_seq_one_letter_code
_entity_poly.pdbx_strand_id
1 'polypeptide(L)'
;MLFSFFGVERKYQHEVLFWGIFGALVLRSIFIFAGAAMVERFEWVLGLFGLFLLYTGGKMFSHDDDQMTDPSRNIIVRWFRRLYPVTDGMREGRFFVMERGRRMATPLFVTLLVIETTDVAFAVDSIPAVFSVSRDPFIVLTSNIFAILGLRALYFALAAVAKYFKLLKYGLGVILIFVGVKMLLAMNEYVNELGSLAGLDVHVPHVEIPTPVSLAVIFGVLLLSMLLSVAFTGRKGE
;
A
#
# COMPACT_ATOMS: atom_id res chain seq x y z
N MET A 1 -13.56 9.29 -6.73
CA MET A 1 -13.65 8.41 -7.90
C MET A 1 -14.44 7.13 -7.64
N LEU A 2 -14.10 6.27 -6.67
CA LEU A 2 -14.82 5.01 -6.39
C LEU A 2 -16.31 5.22 -6.12
N PHE A 3 -16.67 6.17 -5.28
CA PHE A 3 -18.09 6.47 -4.99
C PHE A 3 -18.89 6.92 -6.21
N SER A 4 -18.26 7.71 -7.10
CA SER A 4 -18.91 8.12 -8.35
C SER A 4 -19.05 6.95 -9.31
N PHE A 5 -18.07 6.05 -9.36
CA PHE A 5 -18.09 4.87 -10.22
C PHE A 5 -19.21 3.89 -9.84
N PHE A 6 -19.40 3.65 -8.54
CA PHE A 6 -20.43 2.75 -8.02
C PHE A 6 -21.76 3.47 -7.77
N GLY A 7 -21.86 4.77 -8.08
CA GLY A 7 -23.07 5.57 -7.91
C GLY A 7 -23.50 5.72 -6.44
N VAL A 8 -22.54 5.68 -5.49
CA VAL A 8 -22.83 5.78 -4.05
C VAL A 8 -23.31 7.18 -3.69
N GLU A 9 -24.58 7.31 -3.31
CA GLU A 9 -25.17 8.56 -2.86
C GLU A 9 -24.43 9.12 -1.63
N ARG A 10 -24.30 10.45 -1.56
CA ARG A 10 -23.54 11.13 -0.47
C ARG A 10 -23.96 10.71 0.93
N LYS A 11 -25.26 10.44 1.13
CA LYS A 11 -25.80 10.03 2.45
C LYS A 11 -25.25 8.70 2.95
N TYR A 12 -24.85 7.78 2.04
CA TYR A 12 -24.33 6.45 2.39
C TYR A 12 -22.79 6.39 2.39
N GLN A 13 -22.11 7.42 1.87
CA GLN A 13 -20.64 7.45 1.82
C GLN A 13 -20.00 7.41 3.22
N HIS A 14 -20.67 8.02 4.22
CA HIS A 14 -20.19 7.99 5.60
C HIS A 14 -20.12 6.58 6.18
N GLU A 15 -21.10 5.76 5.85
CA GLU A 15 -21.20 4.39 6.35
C GLU A 15 -20.11 3.49 5.73
N VAL A 16 -19.90 3.61 4.42
CA VAL A 16 -18.83 2.90 3.72
C VAL A 16 -17.46 3.37 4.20
N LEU A 17 -17.25 4.68 4.41
CA LEU A 17 -15.99 5.21 4.93
C LEU A 17 -15.72 4.74 6.35
N PHE A 18 -16.73 4.70 7.20
CA PHE A 18 -16.57 4.23 8.57
C PHE A 18 -16.13 2.77 8.61
N TRP A 19 -16.86 1.89 7.90
CA TRP A 19 -16.52 0.47 7.84
C TRP A 19 -15.22 0.20 7.10
N GLY A 20 -14.92 0.97 6.04
CA GLY A 20 -13.65 0.88 5.32
C GLY A 20 -12.46 1.27 6.19
N ILE A 21 -12.55 2.36 6.97
CA ILE A 21 -11.48 2.73 7.91
C ILE A 21 -11.33 1.67 9.01
N PHE A 22 -12.43 1.18 9.54
CA PHE A 22 -12.39 0.15 10.58
C PHE A 22 -11.80 -1.15 10.06
N GLY A 23 -12.23 -1.61 8.88
CA GLY A 23 -11.69 -2.81 8.24
C GLY A 23 -10.20 -2.66 7.90
N ALA A 24 -9.81 -1.52 7.34
CA ALA A 24 -8.42 -1.20 7.07
C ALA A 24 -7.55 -1.26 8.34
N LEU A 25 -8.02 -0.71 9.47
CA LEU A 25 -7.32 -0.77 10.74
C LEU A 25 -7.14 -2.22 11.23
N VAL A 26 -8.20 -3.02 11.15
CA VAL A 26 -8.16 -4.43 11.57
C VAL A 26 -7.23 -5.23 10.68
N LEU A 27 -7.37 -5.11 9.36
CA LEU A 27 -6.54 -5.84 8.40
C LEU A 27 -5.06 -5.46 8.52
N ARG A 28 -4.75 -4.17 8.61
CA ARG A 28 -3.36 -3.71 8.82
C ARG A 28 -2.78 -4.21 10.13
N SER A 29 -3.56 -4.19 11.20
CA SER A 29 -3.11 -4.74 12.49
C SER A 29 -2.75 -6.23 12.35
N ILE A 30 -3.60 -7.01 11.70
CA ILE A 30 -3.34 -8.43 11.44
C ILE A 30 -2.05 -8.62 10.63
N PHE A 31 -1.89 -7.87 9.53
CA PHE A 31 -0.70 -7.95 8.69
C PHE A 31 0.58 -7.51 9.41
N ILE A 32 0.51 -6.46 10.25
CA ILE A 32 1.65 -5.98 11.04
C ILE A 32 2.08 -7.04 12.05
N PHE A 33 1.14 -7.57 12.84
CA PHE A 33 1.47 -8.60 13.84
C PHE A 33 1.92 -9.90 13.19
N ALA A 34 1.27 -10.34 12.10
CA ALA A 34 1.69 -11.51 11.35
C ALA A 34 3.08 -11.30 10.72
N GLY A 35 3.31 -10.14 10.11
CA GLY A 35 4.60 -9.78 9.53
C GLY A 35 5.71 -9.70 10.57
N ALA A 36 5.45 -9.08 11.74
CA ALA A 36 6.39 -9.01 12.85
C ALA A 36 6.76 -10.42 13.35
N ALA A 37 5.76 -11.27 13.60
CA ALA A 37 5.98 -12.64 14.04
C ALA A 37 6.75 -13.48 12.99
N MET A 38 6.48 -13.24 11.70
CA MET A 38 7.22 -13.91 10.62
C MET A 38 8.67 -13.45 10.56
N VAL A 39 8.92 -12.15 10.67
CA VAL A 39 10.29 -11.58 10.64
C VAL A 39 11.07 -12.01 11.87
N GLU A 40 10.43 -12.06 13.06
CA GLU A 40 11.06 -12.49 14.30
C GLU A 40 11.45 -13.99 14.26
N ARG A 41 10.62 -14.82 13.64
CA ARG A 41 10.83 -16.27 13.57
C ARG A 41 11.69 -16.71 12.38
N PHE A 42 11.63 -15.96 11.28
CA PHE A 42 12.27 -16.31 10.01
C PHE A 42 12.96 -15.07 9.42
N GLU A 43 14.23 -14.87 9.72
CA GLU A 43 14.98 -13.69 9.23
C GLU A 43 15.05 -13.62 7.70
N TRP A 44 15.01 -14.75 6.98
CA TRP A 44 15.00 -14.79 5.52
C TRP A 44 13.77 -14.08 4.91
N VAL A 45 12.68 -13.88 5.69
CA VAL A 45 11.49 -13.14 5.26
C VAL A 45 11.84 -11.68 4.95
N LEU A 46 12.83 -11.10 5.65
CA LEU A 46 13.32 -9.76 5.33
C LEU A 46 13.89 -9.66 3.90
N GLY A 47 14.59 -10.71 3.46
CA GLY A 47 15.09 -10.77 2.08
C GLY A 47 13.97 -10.85 1.05
N LEU A 48 12.95 -11.64 1.35
CA LEU A 48 11.77 -11.73 0.50
C LEU A 48 11.04 -10.38 0.40
N PHE A 49 10.93 -9.67 1.50
CA PHE A 49 10.41 -8.31 1.53
C PHE A 49 11.30 -7.33 0.74
N GLY A 50 12.62 -7.44 0.90
CA GLY A 50 13.57 -6.62 0.14
C GLY A 50 13.43 -6.83 -1.38
N LEU A 51 13.38 -8.09 -1.84
CA LEU A 51 13.15 -8.43 -3.25
C LEU A 51 11.80 -7.92 -3.76
N PHE A 52 10.76 -8.07 -2.96
CA PHE A 52 9.43 -7.56 -3.28
C PHE A 52 9.43 -6.04 -3.45
N LEU A 53 10.10 -5.30 -2.56
CA LEU A 53 10.24 -3.84 -2.66
C LEU A 53 11.07 -3.41 -3.88
N LEU A 54 12.10 -4.16 -4.24
CA LEU A 54 12.85 -3.92 -5.47
C LEU A 54 11.99 -4.11 -6.71
N TYR A 55 11.19 -5.17 -6.73
CA TYR A 55 10.27 -5.43 -7.84
C TYR A 55 9.20 -4.34 -7.96
N THR A 56 8.53 -3.98 -6.87
CA THR A 56 7.48 -2.94 -6.86
C THR A 56 8.07 -1.56 -7.17
N GLY A 57 9.21 -1.21 -6.59
CA GLY A 57 9.92 0.03 -6.89
C GLY A 57 10.35 0.11 -8.36
N GLY A 58 10.89 -0.96 -8.92
CA GLY A 58 11.24 -1.05 -10.35
C GLY A 58 10.02 -0.91 -11.27
N LYS A 59 8.90 -1.55 -10.93
CA LYS A 59 7.65 -1.46 -11.68
C LYS A 59 7.09 -0.04 -11.74
N MET A 60 7.35 0.80 -10.73
CA MET A 60 6.91 2.20 -10.74
C MET A 60 7.56 3.05 -11.84
N PHE A 61 8.69 2.62 -12.39
CA PHE A 61 9.35 3.27 -13.55
C PHE A 61 8.79 2.80 -14.90
N SER A 62 8.05 1.69 -14.94
CA SER A 62 7.38 1.23 -16.16
C SER A 62 6.17 2.11 -16.47
N HIS A 63 5.98 2.44 -17.75
CA HIS A 63 5.04 3.46 -18.25
C HIS A 63 3.57 3.07 -18.26
N ASP A 64 3.17 1.93 -17.69
CA ASP A 64 1.79 1.45 -17.69
C ASP A 64 0.88 2.19 -16.69
N ASP A 65 0.79 3.52 -16.81
CA ASP A 65 -0.09 4.35 -15.98
C ASP A 65 -1.57 4.34 -16.41
N ASP A 66 -1.90 3.81 -17.58
CA ASP A 66 -3.28 3.79 -18.11
C ASP A 66 -4.17 2.67 -17.54
N GLN A 67 -3.63 1.81 -16.69
CA GLN A 67 -4.43 0.91 -15.89
C GLN A 67 -4.77 1.55 -14.52
N MET A 68 -5.22 2.79 -14.52
CA MET A 68 -6.01 3.30 -13.40
C MET A 68 -7.24 2.39 -13.29
N THR A 69 -7.10 1.49 -12.43
CA THR A 69 -7.86 0.34 -12.05
C THR A 69 -9.34 0.61 -12.23
N ASP A 70 -9.89 0.20 -13.35
CA ASP A 70 -11.34 0.04 -13.49
C ASP A 70 -11.76 -0.86 -12.32
N PRO A 71 -12.50 -0.34 -11.32
CA PRO A 71 -12.84 -1.11 -10.13
C PRO A 71 -13.60 -2.40 -10.46
N SER A 72 -14.23 -2.46 -11.66
CA SER A 72 -14.90 -3.67 -12.16
C SER A 72 -13.92 -4.78 -12.55
N ARG A 73 -12.65 -4.44 -12.83
CA ARG A 73 -11.59 -5.40 -13.16
C ARG A 73 -10.91 -6.00 -11.93
N ASN A 74 -11.23 -5.51 -10.73
CA ASN A 74 -10.70 -6.09 -9.50
C ASN A 74 -11.07 -7.58 -9.43
N ILE A 75 -10.03 -8.42 -9.35
CA ILE A 75 -10.18 -9.88 -9.36
C ILE A 75 -11.08 -10.34 -8.21
N ILE A 76 -10.94 -9.73 -7.03
CA ILE A 76 -11.72 -10.08 -5.83
C ILE A 76 -13.18 -9.71 -6.02
N VAL A 77 -13.48 -8.55 -6.60
CA VAL A 77 -14.86 -8.13 -6.93
C VAL A 77 -15.48 -9.08 -7.95
N ARG A 78 -14.73 -9.45 -8.99
CA ARG A 78 -15.19 -10.40 -10.01
C ARG A 78 -15.47 -11.78 -9.41
N TRP A 79 -14.57 -12.25 -8.55
CA TRP A 79 -14.73 -13.53 -7.87
C TRP A 79 -15.92 -13.49 -6.90
N PHE A 80 -16.05 -12.41 -6.12
CA PHE A 80 -17.19 -12.19 -5.22
C PHE A 80 -18.53 -12.18 -5.97
N ARG A 81 -18.66 -11.42 -7.07
CA ARG A 81 -19.88 -11.36 -7.89
C ARG A 81 -20.23 -12.71 -8.53
N ARG A 82 -19.25 -13.57 -8.73
CA ARG A 82 -19.47 -14.92 -9.25
C ARG A 82 -20.01 -15.87 -8.20
N LEU A 83 -19.62 -15.68 -6.94
CA LEU A 83 -20.02 -16.54 -5.81
C LEU A 83 -21.27 -16.03 -5.11
N TYR A 84 -21.50 -14.72 -5.11
CA TYR A 84 -22.56 -14.10 -4.33
C TYR A 84 -23.41 -13.16 -5.21
N PRO A 85 -24.75 -13.32 -5.18
CA PRO A 85 -25.64 -12.44 -5.95
C PRO A 85 -25.60 -11.01 -5.44
N VAL A 86 -25.50 -10.05 -6.36
CA VAL A 86 -25.47 -8.62 -6.08
C VAL A 86 -26.70 -7.97 -6.67
N THR A 87 -27.35 -7.07 -5.92
CA THR A 87 -28.53 -6.32 -6.39
C THR A 87 -28.14 -5.25 -7.42
N ASP A 88 -29.05 -4.93 -8.34
CA ASP A 88 -28.84 -3.91 -9.38
C ASP A 88 -28.89 -2.46 -8.85
N GLY A 89 -29.26 -2.23 -7.58
CA GLY A 89 -29.39 -0.91 -7.00
C GLY A 89 -29.10 -0.88 -5.50
N MET A 90 -28.86 0.33 -5.00
CA MET A 90 -28.71 0.57 -3.56
C MET A 90 -30.03 0.38 -2.84
N ARG A 91 -30.01 -0.32 -1.72
CA ARG A 91 -31.17 -0.59 -0.88
C ARG A 91 -30.93 0.01 0.50
N GLU A 92 -31.49 1.20 0.75
CA GLU A 92 -31.55 1.86 2.07
C GLU A 92 -30.27 1.89 2.90
N GLY A 93 -29.10 1.98 2.26
CA GLY A 93 -27.81 1.99 2.97
C GLY A 93 -27.35 0.63 3.51
N ARG A 94 -28.10 -0.44 3.30
CA ARG A 94 -27.74 -1.78 3.82
C ARG A 94 -26.71 -2.45 2.94
N PHE A 95 -25.74 -3.10 3.54
CA PHE A 95 -24.74 -3.91 2.84
C PHE A 95 -25.32 -5.22 2.29
N PHE A 96 -26.28 -5.79 3.00
CA PHE A 96 -27.00 -7.02 2.61
C PHE A 96 -28.49 -6.84 2.75
N VAL A 97 -29.23 -7.37 1.79
CA VAL A 97 -30.70 -7.35 1.76
C VAL A 97 -31.25 -8.73 1.42
N MET A 98 -32.48 -8.98 1.87
CA MET A 98 -33.20 -10.18 1.48
C MET A 98 -34.09 -9.83 0.29
N GLU A 99 -33.81 -10.39 -0.88
CA GLU A 99 -34.63 -10.20 -2.08
C GLU A 99 -34.99 -11.60 -2.65
N ARG A 100 -36.26 -11.80 -2.93
CA ARG A 100 -36.80 -13.10 -3.42
C ARG A 100 -36.41 -14.31 -2.56
N GLY A 101 -36.37 -14.14 -1.24
CA GLY A 101 -36.02 -15.22 -0.30
C GLY A 101 -34.54 -15.58 -0.26
N ARG A 102 -33.66 -14.80 -0.92
CA ARG A 102 -32.19 -15.00 -0.91
C ARG A 102 -31.50 -13.76 -0.36
N ARG A 103 -30.43 -13.98 0.37
CA ARG A 103 -29.57 -12.91 0.88
C ARG A 103 -28.67 -12.43 -0.26
N MET A 104 -28.77 -11.17 -0.61
CA MET A 104 -28.01 -10.55 -1.69
C MET A 104 -27.15 -9.40 -1.15
N ALA A 105 -25.97 -9.23 -1.71
CA ALA A 105 -25.11 -8.08 -1.41
C ALA A 105 -25.57 -6.87 -2.24
N THR A 106 -25.36 -5.67 -1.69
CA THR A 106 -25.64 -4.43 -2.42
C THR A 106 -24.38 -3.85 -3.06
N PRO A 107 -24.48 -2.94 -4.03
CA PRO A 107 -23.35 -2.20 -4.57
C PRO A 107 -22.53 -1.49 -3.49
N LEU A 108 -23.14 -1.15 -2.34
CA LEU A 108 -22.47 -0.55 -1.21
C LEU A 108 -21.43 -1.50 -0.60
N PHE A 109 -21.77 -2.78 -0.45
CA PHE A 109 -20.82 -3.80 0.01
C PHE A 109 -19.70 -4.05 -1.00
N VAL A 110 -20.03 -4.05 -2.29
CA VAL A 110 -19.00 -4.18 -3.35
C VAL A 110 -18.01 -3.01 -3.30
N THR A 111 -18.52 -1.79 -3.09
CA THR A 111 -17.65 -0.61 -2.92
C THR A 111 -16.73 -0.76 -1.70
N LEU A 112 -17.27 -1.21 -0.56
CA LEU A 112 -16.47 -1.50 0.64
C LEU A 112 -15.38 -2.55 0.33
N LEU A 113 -15.73 -3.63 -0.34
CA LEU A 113 -14.79 -4.68 -0.72
C LEU A 113 -13.64 -4.16 -1.61
N VAL A 114 -13.94 -3.24 -2.54
CA VAL A 114 -12.90 -2.58 -3.36
C VAL A 114 -11.98 -1.73 -2.50
N ILE A 115 -12.54 -0.95 -1.56
CA ILE A 115 -11.75 -0.11 -0.65
C ILE A 115 -10.81 -0.98 0.18
N GLU A 116 -11.33 -2.04 0.81
CA GLU A 116 -10.54 -2.97 1.61
C GLU A 116 -9.45 -3.67 0.79
N THR A 117 -9.77 -4.11 -0.41
CA THR A 117 -8.78 -4.75 -1.29
C THR A 117 -7.67 -3.78 -1.68
N THR A 118 -8.02 -2.53 -1.94
CA THR A 118 -7.06 -1.49 -2.27
C THR A 118 -6.17 -1.19 -1.06
N ASP A 119 -6.75 -1.12 0.15
CA ASP A 119 -5.96 -0.92 1.37
C ASP A 119 -5.02 -2.10 1.66
N VAL A 120 -5.46 -3.33 1.43
CA VAL A 120 -4.58 -4.51 1.52
C VAL A 120 -3.41 -4.41 0.55
N ALA A 121 -3.64 -4.00 -0.69
CA ALA A 121 -2.56 -3.80 -1.66
C ALA A 121 -1.54 -2.76 -1.16
N PHE A 122 -2.01 -1.62 -0.64
CA PHE A 122 -1.13 -0.62 -0.02
C PHE A 122 -0.42 -1.15 1.24
N ALA A 123 -1.10 -1.95 2.06
CA ALA A 123 -0.49 -2.54 3.24
C ALA A 123 0.65 -3.50 2.89
N VAL A 124 0.48 -4.32 1.85
CA VAL A 124 1.51 -5.25 1.36
C VAL A 124 2.77 -4.50 0.92
N ASP A 125 2.63 -3.33 0.31
CA ASP A 125 3.77 -2.50 -0.11
C ASP A 125 4.39 -1.72 1.07
N SER A 126 3.56 -1.17 1.97
CA SER A 126 4.03 -0.26 3.02
C SER A 126 4.59 -0.96 4.26
N ILE A 127 4.03 -2.11 4.65
CA ILE A 127 4.44 -2.81 5.87
C ILE A 127 5.90 -3.26 5.80
N PRO A 128 6.40 -3.91 4.73
CA PRO A 128 7.81 -4.22 4.59
C PRO A 128 8.71 -2.98 4.69
N ALA A 129 8.28 -1.86 4.06
CA ALA A 129 9.04 -0.62 4.12
C ALA A 129 9.16 -0.07 5.55
N VAL A 130 8.10 -0.14 6.34
CA VAL A 130 8.13 0.30 7.75
C VAL A 130 8.99 -0.61 8.62
N PHE A 131 8.97 -1.94 8.38
CA PHE A 131 9.85 -2.89 9.08
C PHE A 131 11.32 -2.67 8.81
N SER A 132 11.70 -2.03 7.71
CA SER A 132 13.08 -1.63 7.46
C SER A 132 13.56 -0.47 8.35
N VAL A 133 12.62 0.31 8.91
CA VAL A 133 12.88 1.46 9.78
C VAL A 133 12.76 1.08 11.25
N SER A 134 11.71 0.34 11.61
CA SER A 134 11.46 -0.12 12.98
C SER A 134 10.91 -1.54 12.97
N ARG A 135 11.46 -2.40 13.84
CA ARG A 135 10.95 -3.77 14.07
C ARG A 135 9.99 -3.85 15.26
N ASP A 136 9.76 -2.75 15.97
CA ASP A 136 8.82 -2.70 17.09
C ASP A 136 7.38 -2.70 16.57
N PRO A 137 6.58 -3.75 16.84
CA PRO A 137 5.21 -3.85 16.32
C PRO A 137 4.31 -2.71 16.81
N PHE A 138 4.56 -2.19 18.01
CA PHE A 138 3.78 -1.08 18.55
C PHE A 138 4.03 0.22 17.79
N ILE A 139 5.29 0.52 17.48
CA ILE A 139 5.67 1.71 16.69
C ILE A 139 5.09 1.59 15.28
N VAL A 140 5.23 0.41 14.66
CA VAL A 140 4.70 0.14 13.31
C VAL A 140 3.18 0.27 13.28
N LEU A 141 2.47 -0.29 14.25
CA LEU A 141 1.02 -0.22 14.34
C LEU A 141 0.54 1.22 14.55
N THR A 142 1.07 1.92 15.53
CA THR A 142 0.66 3.29 15.85
C THR A 142 0.93 4.25 14.71
N SER A 143 2.08 4.17 14.05
CA SER A 143 2.40 5.00 12.88
C SER A 143 1.41 4.75 11.73
N ASN A 144 1.02 3.50 11.47
CA ASN A 144 0.02 3.18 10.46
C ASN A 144 -1.38 3.69 10.82
N ILE A 145 -1.79 3.58 12.09
CA ILE A 145 -3.08 4.13 12.58
C ILE A 145 -3.10 5.65 12.36
N PHE A 146 -2.05 6.36 12.78
CA PHE A 146 -1.94 7.80 12.56
C PHE A 146 -1.92 8.18 11.09
N ALA A 147 -1.27 7.39 10.23
CA ALA A 147 -1.27 7.61 8.79
C ALA A 147 -2.69 7.51 8.21
N ILE A 148 -3.48 6.49 8.59
CA ILE A 148 -4.87 6.32 8.11
C ILE A 148 -5.75 7.49 8.58
N LEU A 149 -5.67 7.86 9.84
CA LEU A 149 -6.43 8.99 10.40
C LEU A 149 -6.00 10.32 9.78
N GLY A 150 -4.69 10.50 9.56
CA GLY A 150 -4.12 11.69 8.92
C GLY A 150 -4.51 11.83 7.45
N LEU A 151 -4.57 10.74 6.69
CA LEU A 151 -5.00 10.75 5.29
C LEU A 151 -6.39 11.35 5.11
N ARG A 152 -7.31 11.10 6.04
CA ARG A 152 -8.66 11.70 6.00
C ARG A 152 -8.61 13.22 6.10
N ALA A 153 -7.78 13.75 7.00
CA ALA A 153 -7.62 15.20 7.18
C ALA A 153 -6.88 15.84 6.00
N LEU A 154 -5.87 15.14 5.46
CA LEU A 154 -5.06 15.59 4.34
C LEU A 154 -5.72 15.42 2.97
N TYR A 155 -6.79 14.64 2.87
CA TYR A 155 -7.44 14.32 1.60
C TYR A 155 -7.80 15.56 0.78
N PHE A 156 -8.40 16.57 1.41
CA PHE A 156 -8.80 17.80 0.73
C PHE A 156 -7.59 18.63 0.28
N ALA A 157 -6.54 18.68 1.10
CA ALA A 157 -5.31 19.37 0.75
C ALA A 157 -4.58 18.64 -0.39
N LEU A 158 -4.44 17.32 -0.30
CA LEU A 158 -3.80 16.49 -1.31
C LEU A 158 -4.58 16.47 -2.62
N ALA A 159 -5.91 16.42 -2.58
CA ALA A 159 -6.74 16.40 -3.79
C ALA A 159 -6.57 17.69 -4.63
N ALA A 160 -6.37 18.85 -3.98
CA ALA A 160 -6.11 20.10 -4.65
C ALA A 160 -4.73 20.15 -5.33
N VAL A 161 -3.73 19.47 -4.73
CA VAL A 161 -2.33 19.54 -5.15
C VAL A 161 -1.88 18.30 -5.93
N ALA A 162 -2.65 17.20 -5.89
CA ALA A 162 -2.30 15.91 -6.50
C ALA A 162 -1.94 16.01 -8.00
N LYS A 163 -2.60 16.92 -8.73
CA LYS A 163 -2.31 17.15 -10.16
C LYS A 163 -0.89 17.66 -10.42
N TYR A 164 -0.23 18.24 -9.41
CA TYR A 164 1.14 18.76 -9.51
C TYR A 164 2.19 17.71 -9.10
N PHE A 165 1.80 16.57 -8.52
CA PHE A 165 2.72 15.57 -7.98
C PHE A 165 2.99 14.39 -8.93
N LYS A 166 3.08 14.65 -10.23
CA LYS A 166 3.34 13.59 -11.24
C LYS A 166 4.66 12.85 -11.00
N LEU A 167 5.69 13.54 -10.50
CA LEU A 167 6.99 12.93 -10.24
C LEU A 167 7.08 12.21 -8.89
N LEU A 168 6.10 12.40 -8.00
CA LEU A 168 6.09 11.74 -6.70
C LEU A 168 6.10 10.21 -6.81
N LYS A 169 5.46 9.66 -7.86
CA LYS A 169 5.49 8.23 -8.17
C LYS A 169 6.93 7.72 -8.33
N TYR A 170 7.75 8.43 -9.10
CA TYR A 170 9.15 8.06 -9.32
C TYR A 170 9.98 8.20 -8.04
N GLY A 171 9.72 9.25 -7.24
CA GLY A 171 10.35 9.41 -5.92
C GLY A 171 10.03 8.23 -5.00
N LEU A 172 8.77 7.78 -4.96
CA LEU A 172 8.38 6.61 -4.19
C LEU A 172 9.06 5.33 -4.71
N GLY A 173 9.18 5.15 -6.03
CA GLY A 173 9.92 4.04 -6.63
C GLY A 173 11.38 3.99 -6.19
N VAL A 174 12.07 5.16 -6.17
CA VAL A 174 13.45 5.27 -5.67
C VAL A 174 13.55 4.89 -4.20
N ILE A 175 12.60 5.35 -3.37
CA ILE A 175 12.56 5.00 -1.93
C ILE A 175 12.39 3.51 -1.75
N LEU A 176 11.46 2.87 -2.47
CA LEU A 176 11.22 1.42 -2.37
C LEU A 176 12.46 0.62 -2.78
N ILE A 177 13.16 1.03 -3.84
CA ILE A 177 14.42 0.42 -4.25
C ILE A 177 15.49 0.60 -3.17
N PHE A 178 15.66 1.80 -2.64
CA PHE A 178 16.62 2.08 -1.56
C PHE A 178 16.36 1.20 -0.33
N VAL A 179 15.09 1.13 0.11
CA VAL A 179 14.68 0.32 1.26
C VAL A 179 14.88 -1.17 0.97
N GLY A 180 14.53 -1.64 -0.24
CA GLY A 180 14.74 -3.03 -0.66
C GLY A 180 16.21 -3.42 -0.64
N VAL A 181 17.09 -2.58 -1.17
CA VAL A 181 18.55 -2.78 -1.12
C VAL A 181 19.05 -2.83 0.33
N LYS A 182 18.60 -1.86 1.18
CA LYS A 182 18.94 -1.84 2.60
C LYS A 182 18.57 -3.14 3.29
N MET A 183 17.37 -3.68 3.03
CA MET A 183 16.93 -4.95 3.64
C MET A 183 17.76 -6.13 3.18
N LEU A 184 18.15 -6.19 1.91
CA LEU A 184 19.02 -7.24 1.40
C LEU A 184 20.44 -7.15 1.97
N LEU A 185 20.97 -5.93 2.13
CA LEU A 185 22.28 -5.72 2.75
C LEU A 185 22.29 -6.13 4.24
N ALA A 186 21.17 -5.98 4.94
CA ALA A 186 21.02 -6.43 6.33
C ALA A 186 21.02 -7.97 6.47
N MET A 187 20.87 -8.70 5.36
CA MET A 187 20.88 -10.17 5.32
C MET A 187 22.23 -10.76 4.88
N ASN A 188 23.30 -10.00 4.94
CA ASN A 188 24.62 -10.42 4.47
C ASN A 188 25.10 -11.75 5.10
N GLU A 189 24.84 -12.00 6.39
CA GLU A 189 25.20 -13.24 7.07
C GLU A 189 24.52 -14.45 6.41
N TYR A 190 23.20 -14.37 6.15
CA TYR A 190 22.46 -15.42 5.45
C TYR A 190 22.93 -15.65 4.02
N VAL A 191 23.22 -14.57 3.30
CA VAL A 191 23.71 -14.66 1.92
C VAL A 191 25.08 -15.28 1.88
N ASN A 192 25.97 -14.94 2.81
CA ASN A 192 27.30 -15.52 2.93
C ASN A 192 27.24 -17.00 3.34
N GLU A 193 26.36 -17.37 4.27
CA GLU A 193 26.16 -18.76 4.70
C GLU A 193 25.60 -19.63 3.57
N LEU A 194 24.56 -19.15 2.86
CA LEU A 194 24.03 -19.86 1.68
C LEU A 194 25.06 -19.95 0.55
N GLY A 195 25.84 -18.89 0.32
CA GLY A 195 26.93 -18.88 -0.66
C GLY A 195 27.97 -19.94 -0.35
N SER A 196 28.38 -20.03 0.91
CA SER A 196 29.34 -21.04 1.35
C SER A 196 28.81 -22.48 1.20
N LEU A 197 27.54 -22.72 1.49
CA LEU A 197 26.88 -24.01 1.30
C LEU A 197 26.76 -24.37 -0.19
N ALA A 198 26.62 -23.38 -1.06
CA ALA A 198 26.56 -23.57 -2.52
C ALA A 198 27.95 -23.65 -3.18
N GLY A 199 29.03 -23.55 -2.40
CA GLY A 199 30.40 -23.53 -2.93
C GLY A 199 30.77 -22.26 -3.68
N LEU A 200 29.99 -21.19 -3.49
CA LEU A 200 30.23 -19.87 -4.06
C LEU A 200 30.88 -18.98 -2.99
N ASP A 201 32.05 -18.44 -3.29
CA ASP A 201 32.78 -17.52 -2.41
C ASP A 201 32.16 -16.10 -2.49
N VAL A 202 30.89 -16.00 -2.05
CA VAL A 202 30.15 -14.73 -2.07
C VAL A 202 30.41 -14.04 -0.74
N HIS A 203 31.20 -12.97 -0.76
CA HIS A 203 31.46 -12.15 0.41
C HIS A 203 30.73 -10.81 0.30
N VAL A 204 29.50 -10.75 0.88
CA VAL A 204 28.76 -9.49 0.98
C VAL A 204 29.23 -8.77 2.24
N PRO A 205 29.78 -7.55 2.12
CA PRO A 205 30.23 -6.81 3.29
C PRO A 205 29.05 -6.45 4.20
N HIS A 206 29.30 -6.47 5.51
CA HIS A 206 28.32 -6.03 6.49
C HIS A 206 28.17 -4.49 6.40
N VAL A 207 27.06 -4.02 5.84
CA VAL A 207 26.76 -2.60 5.72
C VAL A 207 25.49 -2.29 6.48
N GLU A 208 25.63 -1.77 7.68
CA GLU A 208 24.50 -1.25 8.44
C GLU A 208 24.27 0.23 8.10
N ILE A 209 23.13 0.52 7.50
CA ILE A 209 22.68 1.90 7.27
C ILE A 209 21.87 2.34 8.48
N PRO A 210 22.36 3.28 9.31
CA PRO A 210 21.66 3.71 10.51
C PRO A 210 20.32 4.37 10.17
N THR A 211 19.35 4.21 11.05
CA THR A 211 17.98 4.73 10.86
C THR A 211 17.94 6.23 10.54
N PRO A 212 18.71 7.12 11.19
CA PRO A 212 18.71 8.55 10.84
C PRO A 212 19.12 8.83 9.40
N VAL A 213 20.10 8.08 8.88
CA VAL A 213 20.56 8.20 7.48
C VAL A 213 19.46 7.76 6.53
N SER A 214 18.79 6.63 6.84
CA SER A 214 17.66 6.14 6.05
C SER A 214 16.53 7.17 5.99
N LEU A 215 16.18 7.78 7.12
CA LEU A 215 15.16 8.82 7.19
C LEU A 215 15.58 10.06 6.38
N ALA A 216 16.85 10.50 6.50
CA ALA A 216 17.35 11.63 5.73
C ALA A 216 17.27 11.40 4.21
N VAL A 217 17.61 10.17 3.75
CA VAL A 217 17.47 9.80 2.34
C VAL A 217 16.00 9.81 1.91
N ILE A 218 15.10 9.20 2.69
CA ILE A 218 13.68 9.16 2.38
C ILE A 218 13.09 10.57 2.28
N PHE A 219 13.32 11.43 3.28
CA PHE A 219 12.85 12.80 3.26
C PHE A 219 13.49 13.62 2.13
N GLY A 220 14.78 13.44 1.88
CA GLY A 220 15.49 14.11 0.79
C GLY A 220 14.91 13.77 -0.59
N VAL A 221 14.66 12.49 -0.85
CA VAL A 221 14.04 12.02 -2.10
C VAL A 221 12.61 12.54 -2.25
N LEU A 222 11.81 12.52 -1.16
CA LEU A 222 10.44 13.05 -1.18
C LEU A 222 10.43 14.55 -1.48
N LEU A 223 11.25 15.35 -0.78
CA LEU A 223 11.34 16.78 -1.00
C LEU A 223 11.81 17.10 -2.42
N LEU A 224 12.85 16.39 -2.90
CA LEU A 224 13.37 16.58 -4.25
C LEU A 224 12.32 16.25 -5.31
N SER A 225 11.60 15.13 -5.15
CA SER A 225 10.54 14.73 -6.09
C SER A 225 9.38 15.71 -6.10
N MET A 226 9.01 16.29 -4.94
CA MET A 226 8.00 17.35 -4.85
C MET A 226 8.45 18.63 -5.54
N LEU A 227 9.66 19.10 -5.25
CA LEU A 227 10.21 20.32 -5.85
C LEU A 227 10.33 20.20 -7.37
N LEU A 228 10.88 19.10 -7.85
CA LEU A 228 10.97 18.81 -9.29
C LEU A 228 9.59 18.74 -9.93
N SER A 229 8.63 18.08 -9.27
CA SER A 229 7.28 17.94 -9.79
C SER A 229 6.59 19.30 -9.97
N VAL A 230 6.73 20.21 -9.01
CA VAL A 230 6.19 21.58 -9.09
C VAL A 230 6.91 22.36 -10.19
N ALA A 231 8.25 22.29 -10.25
CA ALA A 231 9.05 23.02 -11.24
C ALA A 231 8.73 22.60 -12.69
N PHE A 232 8.55 21.29 -12.93
CA PHE A 232 8.24 20.78 -14.28
C PHE A 232 6.76 20.94 -14.68
N THR A 233 5.84 20.95 -13.71
CA THR A 233 4.41 21.12 -14.01
C THR A 233 4.03 22.59 -14.17
N GLY A 234 4.69 23.51 -13.45
CA GLY A 234 4.50 24.96 -13.59
C GLY A 234 4.96 25.52 -14.95
N ARG A 235 5.89 24.85 -15.63
CA ARG A 235 6.43 25.28 -16.94
C ARG A 235 5.56 24.90 -18.15
N LYS A 236 4.54 24.05 -17.98
CA LYS A 236 3.62 23.61 -19.05
C LYS A 236 2.27 24.33 -19.04
N GLY A 237 2.12 25.34 -18.22
CA GLY A 237 0.88 26.13 -18.05
C GLY A 237 0.98 27.58 -18.57
N GLU A 238 2.07 27.96 -19.29
CA GLU A 238 2.20 29.20 -20.05
C GLU A 238 2.07 28.95 -21.54
#